data_6ef6f20065f85a5a1f490d27fdf3f1d9
#
_entry.id   6ef6f20065f85a5a1f490d27fdf3f1d9
#
_cell.length_a   1.000
_cell.length_b   1.000
_cell.length_c   1.000
_cell.angle_alpha   90.00
_cell.angle_beta   90.00
_cell.angle_gamma   90.00
#
_symmetry.space_group_name_H-M   'P 1'
#
loop_
_entity.id
_entity.type
_entity.pdbx_description
1 polymer ?
#
loop_
_entity_poly.entity_id
_entity_poly.type
_entity_poly.pdbx_seq_one_letter_code
_entity_poly.pdbx_strand_id
1 'polypeptide(L)'
;MIEIVKALHDRGNDLVYGIIDYDNHNSNEDNIFVLGEGNRYAIDNYVLDPLYVALLLIRDKKDTFEDVEQNIKFSSLHNAPDALLQGIINSVCSKLGFVATDEVSYEVLCGKTFNVKKEYFTIQGHELEEKIMNRWPQLNSVKRGRKEENVFKDYLIENVISEYPEFLSVDFVNTFGKLK
;
A
#
# COMPACT_ATOMS: atom_id res chain seq x y z
N MET A 1 15.78 13.33 -10.40
CA MET A 1 15.45 12.18 -11.28
C MET A 1 14.82 12.66 -12.59
N ILE A 2 13.74 13.42 -12.58
CA ILE A 2 13.01 13.94 -13.76
C ILE A 2 13.95 14.59 -14.76
N GLU A 3 14.77 15.56 -14.34
CA GLU A 3 15.70 16.28 -15.21
C GLU A 3 16.73 15.36 -15.90
N ILE A 4 17.17 14.30 -15.23
CA ILE A 4 18.11 13.33 -15.81
C ILE A 4 17.43 12.53 -16.92
N VAL A 5 16.21 12.06 -16.71
CA VAL A 5 15.45 11.31 -17.72
C VAL A 5 15.20 12.18 -18.94
N LYS A 6 14.72 13.41 -18.75
CA LYS A 6 14.52 14.40 -19.83
C LYS A 6 15.80 14.69 -20.59
N ALA A 7 16.90 14.96 -19.90
CA ALA A 7 18.19 15.27 -20.54
C ALA A 7 18.77 14.10 -21.35
N LEU A 8 18.50 12.86 -20.94
CA LEU A 8 18.91 11.67 -21.71
C LEU A 8 18.00 11.46 -22.93
N HIS A 9 16.71 11.69 -22.78
CA HIS A 9 15.74 11.60 -23.87
C HIS A 9 16.01 12.65 -24.96
N ASP A 10 16.28 13.91 -24.58
CA ASP A 10 16.66 14.99 -25.49
C ASP A 10 17.93 14.70 -26.32
N ARG A 11 18.75 13.76 -25.83
CA ARG A 11 19.96 13.28 -26.53
C ARG A 11 19.73 12.00 -27.35
N GLY A 12 18.46 11.61 -27.53
CA GLY A 12 18.06 10.47 -28.33
C GLY A 12 18.15 9.11 -27.60
N ASN A 13 18.16 9.10 -26.27
CA ASN A 13 18.09 7.86 -25.49
C ASN A 13 16.65 7.56 -25.04
N ASP A 14 15.92 6.84 -25.87
CA ASP A 14 14.50 6.49 -25.64
C ASP A 14 14.32 5.27 -24.71
N LEU A 15 15.41 4.69 -24.18
CA LEU A 15 15.37 3.50 -23.32
C LEU A 15 15.39 3.87 -21.82
N VAL A 16 15.44 5.14 -21.48
CA VAL A 16 15.48 5.61 -20.10
C VAL A 16 14.09 6.07 -19.67
N TYR A 17 13.60 5.49 -18.60
CA TYR A 17 12.31 5.81 -17.99
C TYR A 17 12.49 6.24 -16.54
N GLY A 18 11.57 7.07 -16.05
CA GLY A 18 11.46 7.43 -14.64
C GLY A 18 10.14 6.95 -14.05
N ILE A 19 10.17 6.44 -12.83
CA ILE A 19 8.96 6.27 -12.01
C ILE A 19 9.10 7.19 -10.82
N ILE A 20 8.09 8.00 -10.57
CA ILE A 20 8.02 8.95 -9.46
C ILE A 20 6.71 8.77 -8.69
N ASP A 21 6.71 9.20 -7.45
CA ASP A 21 5.50 9.25 -6.65
C ASP A 21 4.54 10.33 -7.12
N TYR A 22 3.26 10.15 -6.86
CA TYR A 22 2.24 11.12 -7.20
C TYR A 22 2.35 12.42 -6.41
N ASP A 23 2.63 12.33 -5.10
CA ASP A 23 2.79 13.48 -4.18
C ASP A 23 1.63 14.49 -4.27
N ASN A 24 0.45 14.04 -4.71
CA ASN A 24 -0.77 14.83 -4.96
C ASN A 24 -0.63 15.93 -6.03
N HIS A 25 0.45 15.97 -6.81
CA HIS A 25 0.67 17.02 -7.82
C HIS A 25 1.42 16.58 -9.08
N ASN A 26 2.14 15.46 -9.04
CA ASN A 26 2.84 14.98 -10.22
C ASN A 26 1.88 14.35 -11.24
N SER A 27 2.20 14.45 -12.52
CA SER A 27 1.44 13.84 -13.62
C SER A 27 2.37 13.11 -14.58
N ASN A 28 1.83 12.13 -15.30
CA ASN A 28 2.59 11.41 -16.32
C ASN A 28 3.11 12.36 -17.41
N GLU A 29 4.34 12.15 -17.83
CA GLU A 29 4.99 12.77 -18.98
C GLU A 29 5.60 11.66 -19.86
N ASP A 30 6.14 11.99 -21.04
CA ASP A 30 6.54 11.01 -22.07
C ASP A 30 7.26 9.75 -21.54
N ASN A 31 8.38 9.90 -20.84
CA ASN A 31 9.14 8.78 -20.27
C ASN A 31 9.15 8.77 -18.73
N ILE A 32 8.23 9.51 -18.12
CA ILE A 32 8.10 9.60 -16.67
C ILE A 32 6.69 9.15 -16.30
N PHE A 33 6.62 8.05 -15.56
CA PHE A 33 5.38 7.48 -15.09
C PHE A 33 5.17 7.82 -13.61
N VAL A 34 3.98 8.30 -13.31
CA VAL A 34 3.58 8.60 -11.93
C VAL A 34 2.92 7.37 -11.32
N LEU A 35 3.47 6.90 -10.23
CA LEU A 35 2.89 5.80 -9.48
C LEU A 35 1.70 6.30 -8.65
N GLY A 36 0.53 5.70 -8.89
CA GLY A 36 -0.68 6.03 -8.14
C GLY A 36 -1.33 7.36 -8.50
N GLU A 37 -1.08 7.90 -9.69
CA GLU A 37 -1.64 9.18 -10.15
C GLU A 37 -3.15 9.28 -9.86
N GLY A 38 -3.53 10.29 -9.08
CA GLY A 38 -4.91 10.56 -8.68
C GLY A 38 -5.46 9.68 -7.55
N ASN A 39 -4.76 8.62 -7.14
CA ASN A 39 -5.25 7.64 -6.19
C ASN A 39 -4.41 7.51 -4.92
N ARG A 40 -3.09 7.34 -5.04
CA ARG A 40 -2.20 7.08 -3.91
C ARG A 40 -1.08 8.10 -3.87
N TYR A 41 -0.72 8.57 -2.67
CA TYR A 41 0.28 9.62 -2.50
C TYR A 41 1.67 9.17 -3.00
N ALA A 42 2.12 7.99 -2.60
CA ALA A 42 3.46 7.47 -2.88
C ALA A 42 3.49 5.94 -2.88
N ILE A 43 4.65 5.36 -3.22
CA ILE A 43 4.89 3.92 -3.14
C ILE A 43 4.61 3.35 -1.75
N ASP A 44 4.86 4.12 -0.71
CA ASP A 44 4.59 3.74 0.68
C ASP A 44 3.12 3.36 0.90
N ASN A 45 2.18 4.02 0.22
CA ASN A 45 0.74 3.72 0.34
C ASN A 45 0.34 2.40 -0.32
N TYR A 46 1.19 1.82 -1.18
CA TYR A 46 1.00 0.45 -1.69
C TYR A 46 1.49 -0.59 -0.69
N VAL A 47 2.64 -0.33 -0.07
CA VAL A 47 3.21 -1.22 0.95
C VAL A 47 2.35 -1.20 2.21
N LEU A 48 1.90 -0.01 2.64
CA LEU A 48 1.03 0.21 3.80
C LEU A 48 -0.46 0.09 3.45
N ASP A 49 -0.82 -0.63 2.39
CA ASP A 49 -2.22 -0.91 2.04
C ASP A 49 -2.97 -1.47 3.26
N PRO A 50 -4.21 -1.02 3.55
CA PRO A 50 -4.92 -1.42 4.77
C PRO A 50 -5.13 -2.94 4.86
N LEU A 51 -5.22 -3.63 3.73
CA LEU A 51 -5.31 -5.08 3.72
C LEU A 51 -3.99 -5.72 4.17
N TYR A 52 -2.84 -5.27 3.67
CA TYR A 52 -1.53 -5.79 4.08
C TYR A 52 -1.22 -5.47 5.54
N VAL A 53 -1.58 -4.29 6.00
CA VAL A 53 -1.47 -3.94 7.43
C VAL A 53 -2.30 -4.88 8.30
N ALA A 54 -3.54 -5.17 7.88
CA ALA A 54 -4.40 -6.11 8.60
C ALA A 54 -3.83 -7.54 8.60
N LEU A 55 -3.36 -8.01 7.45
CA LEU A 55 -2.73 -9.33 7.32
C LEU A 55 -1.56 -9.48 8.29
N LEU A 56 -0.69 -8.45 8.40
CA LEU A 56 0.41 -8.44 9.36
C LEU A 56 -0.10 -8.53 10.80
N LEU A 57 -1.11 -7.73 11.14
CA LEU A 57 -1.68 -7.72 12.50
C LEU A 57 -2.28 -9.06 12.90
N ILE A 58 -2.97 -9.74 11.97
CA ILE A 58 -3.53 -11.08 12.17
C ILE A 58 -2.41 -12.11 12.32
N ARG A 59 -1.42 -12.11 11.41
CA ARG A 59 -0.28 -13.01 11.40
C ARG A 59 0.50 -12.96 12.72
N ASP A 60 0.82 -11.75 13.15
CA ASP A 60 1.63 -11.51 14.33
C ASP A 60 0.79 -11.44 15.63
N LYS A 61 -0.52 -11.74 15.55
CA LYS A 61 -1.48 -11.70 16.65
C LYS A 61 -1.45 -10.38 17.42
N LYS A 62 -1.39 -9.27 16.69
CA LYS A 62 -1.41 -7.91 17.23
C LYS A 62 -2.81 -7.31 17.26
N ASP A 63 -3.70 -7.77 16.37
CA ASP A 63 -5.13 -7.50 16.35
C ASP A 63 -5.84 -8.75 15.79
N THR A 64 -7.02 -9.06 16.32
CA THR A 64 -7.80 -10.24 15.93
C THR A 64 -8.97 -9.90 15.01
N PHE A 65 -9.27 -8.62 14.86
CA PHE A 65 -10.42 -8.12 14.09
C PHE A 65 -11.76 -8.80 14.45
N GLU A 66 -11.97 -9.09 15.75
CA GLU A 66 -13.21 -9.69 16.26
C GLU A 66 -14.45 -8.81 16.03
N ASP A 67 -14.25 -7.52 15.77
CA ASP A 67 -15.26 -6.58 15.30
C ASP A 67 -15.79 -6.89 13.89
N VAL A 68 -15.06 -7.72 13.13
CA VAL A 68 -15.44 -8.18 11.78
C VAL A 68 -15.88 -9.62 11.80
N GLU A 69 -15.04 -10.53 12.28
CA GLU A 69 -15.31 -11.96 12.37
C GLU A 69 -14.46 -12.60 13.48
N GLN A 70 -15.03 -13.61 14.17
CA GLN A 70 -14.31 -14.34 15.21
C GLN A 70 -13.34 -15.37 14.62
N ASN A 71 -12.15 -15.48 15.23
CA ASN A 71 -11.16 -16.50 14.90
C ASN A 71 -10.61 -16.45 13.47
N ILE A 72 -10.41 -15.28 12.91
CA ILE A 72 -9.75 -15.11 11.60
C ILE A 72 -8.35 -15.72 11.64
N LYS A 73 -8.10 -16.66 10.72
CA LYS A 73 -6.77 -17.28 10.58
C LYS A 73 -6.03 -16.69 9.40
N PHE A 74 -4.77 -16.31 9.60
CA PHE A 74 -3.94 -15.76 8.54
C PHE A 74 -3.93 -16.65 7.29
N SER A 75 -3.67 -17.94 7.42
CA SER A 75 -3.60 -18.89 6.30
C SER A 75 -4.91 -19.08 5.52
N SER A 76 -6.06 -18.68 6.06
CA SER A 76 -7.35 -18.81 5.36
C SER A 76 -7.70 -17.60 4.48
N LEU A 77 -6.91 -16.52 4.56
CA LEU A 77 -7.25 -15.25 3.91
C LEU A 77 -7.03 -15.26 2.39
N HIS A 78 -6.23 -16.17 1.84
CA HIS A 78 -6.12 -16.37 0.38
C HIS A 78 -7.48 -16.61 -0.31
N ASN A 79 -8.35 -17.37 0.35
CA ASN A 79 -9.66 -17.74 -0.17
C ASN A 79 -10.82 -17.07 0.58
N ALA A 80 -10.53 -16.00 1.32
CA ALA A 80 -11.55 -15.32 2.10
C ALA A 80 -12.59 -14.65 1.19
N PRO A 81 -13.88 -14.62 1.63
CA PRO A 81 -14.91 -13.87 0.92
C PRO A 81 -14.56 -12.38 0.85
N ASP A 82 -14.97 -11.73 -0.24
CA ASP A 82 -14.71 -10.29 -0.45
C ASP A 82 -15.30 -9.44 0.69
N ALA A 83 -16.47 -9.82 1.20
CA ALA A 83 -17.11 -9.14 2.32
C ALA A 83 -16.27 -9.17 3.60
N LEU A 84 -15.57 -10.29 3.88
CA LEU A 84 -14.68 -10.41 5.02
C LEU A 84 -13.44 -9.51 4.84
N LEU A 85 -12.79 -9.56 3.68
CA LEU A 85 -11.63 -8.73 3.39
C LEU A 85 -12.00 -7.23 3.42
N GLN A 86 -13.13 -6.86 2.84
CA GLN A 86 -13.66 -5.49 2.91
C GLN A 86 -13.94 -5.05 4.35
N GLY A 87 -14.53 -5.93 5.15
CA GLY A 87 -14.77 -5.66 6.57
C GLY A 87 -13.48 -5.38 7.34
N ILE A 88 -12.44 -6.17 7.08
CA ILE A 88 -11.10 -5.99 7.69
C ILE A 88 -10.48 -4.65 7.26
N ILE A 89 -10.54 -4.30 5.97
CA ILE A 89 -10.07 -3.01 5.45
C ILE A 89 -10.79 -1.86 6.16
N ASN A 90 -12.12 -1.93 6.27
CA ASN A 90 -12.92 -0.91 6.94
C ASN A 90 -12.56 -0.77 8.43
N SER A 91 -12.30 -1.90 9.10
CA SER A 91 -11.87 -1.91 10.51
C SER A 91 -10.51 -1.23 10.68
N VAL A 92 -9.53 -1.49 9.80
CA VAL A 92 -8.23 -0.79 9.82
C VAL A 92 -8.42 0.71 9.66
N CYS A 93 -9.16 1.13 8.63
CA CYS A 93 -9.43 2.55 8.38
C CYS A 93 -10.07 3.22 9.59
N SER A 94 -11.10 2.60 10.16
CA SER A 94 -11.80 3.11 11.35
C SER A 94 -10.89 3.21 12.58
N LYS A 95 -10.10 2.17 12.85
CA LYS A 95 -9.15 2.13 13.99
C LYS A 95 -8.06 3.19 13.87
N LEU A 96 -7.72 3.62 12.66
CA LEU A 96 -6.76 4.69 12.37
C LEU A 96 -7.41 6.09 12.32
N GLY A 97 -8.73 6.17 12.49
CA GLY A 97 -9.47 7.43 12.51
C GLY A 97 -9.86 7.97 11.13
N PHE A 98 -9.73 7.17 10.06
CA PHE A 98 -10.22 7.54 8.73
C PHE A 98 -11.73 7.27 8.63
N VAL A 99 -12.53 8.32 8.87
CA VAL A 99 -14.01 8.23 8.94
C VAL A 99 -14.72 9.06 7.87
N ALA A 100 -13.99 9.74 6.99
CA ALA A 100 -14.56 10.49 5.88
C ALA A 100 -15.47 9.61 5.01
N THR A 101 -16.43 10.24 4.35
CA THR A 101 -17.40 9.54 3.49
C THR A 101 -16.82 9.20 2.12
N ASP A 102 -15.83 9.95 1.66
CA ASP A 102 -15.20 9.77 0.35
C ASP A 102 -14.40 8.46 0.32
N GLU A 103 -14.74 7.61 -0.63
CA GLU A 103 -14.09 6.33 -0.86
C GLU A 103 -13.54 6.26 -2.29
N VAL A 104 -12.48 5.49 -2.45
CA VAL A 104 -11.92 5.11 -3.75
C VAL A 104 -11.94 3.60 -3.87
N SER A 105 -12.26 3.10 -5.05
CA SER A 105 -12.19 1.68 -5.36
C SER A 105 -10.84 1.35 -6.00
N TYR A 106 -10.27 0.20 -5.64
CA TYR A 106 -9.08 -0.34 -6.28
C TYR A 106 -9.22 -1.83 -6.52
N GLU A 107 -8.65 -2.29 -7.61
CA GLU A 107 -8.62 -3.70 -8.00
C GLU A 107 -7.27 -4.31 -7.62
N VAL A 108 -7.28 -5.58 -7.19
CA VAL A 108 -6.09 -6.36 -6.88
C VAL A 108 -5.93 -7.50 -7.89
N LEU A 109 -4.72 -8.07 -8.00
CA LEU A 109 -4.35 -9.05 -9.04
C LEU A 109 -5.23 -10.29 -9.09
N CYS A 110 -5.84 -10.71 -7.98
CA CYS A 110 -6.80 -11.81 -7.98
C CYS A 110 -8.21 -11.43 -8.51
N GLY A 111 -8.38 -10.22 -9.05
CA GLY A 111 -9.63 -9.74 -9.63
C GLY A 111 -10.68 -9.26 -8.63
N LYS A 112 -10.32 -9.17 -7.34
CA LYS A 112 -11.20 -8.60 -6.32
C LYS A 112 -11.09 -7.07 -6.34
N THR A 113 -12.19 -6.39 -5.98
CA THR A 113 -12.24 -4.93 -5.87
C THR A 113 -12.63 -4.54 -4.45
N PHE A 114 -11.90 -3.58 -3.88
CA PHE A 114 -12.13 -3.07 -2.54
C PHE A 114 -12.32 -1.57 -2.54
N ASN A 115 -13.06 -1.08 -1.54
CA ASN A 115 -13.24 0.34 -1.28
C ASN A 115 -12.42 0.75 -0.05
N VAL A 116 -11.73 1.88 -0.15
CA VAL A 116 -10.91 2.43 0.93
C VAL A 116 -11.24 3.91 1.09
N LYS A 117 -11.17 4.42 2.30
CA LYS A 117 -11.27 5.85 2.56
C LYS A 117 -10.19 6.61 1.78
N LYS A 118 -10.60 7.56 0.96
CA LYS A 118 -9.67 8.31 0.10
C LYS A 118 -8.51 8.91 0.88
N GLU A 119 -8.79 9.44 2.08
CA GLU A 119 -7.77 10.01 2.98
C GLU A 119 -6.65 9.01 3.32
N TYR A 120 -6.96 7.72 3.45
CA TYR A 120 -5.95 6.68 3.72
C TYR A 120 -4.93 6.57 2.60
N PHE A 121 -5.34 6.70 1.36
CA PHE A 121 -4.45 6.60 0.20
C PHE A 121 -3.73 7.90 -0.14
N THR A 122 -4.28 9.05 0.26
CA THR A 122 -3.73 10.37 -0.09
C THR A 122 -2.91 11.02 1.03
N ILE A 123 -2.82 10.38 2.20
CA ILE A 123 -1.93 10.80 3.30
C ILE A 123 -0.48 10.45 2.96
N GLN A 124 0.47 11.29 3.40
CA GLN A 124 1.89 11.03 3.23
C GLN A 124 2.31 9.71 3.93
N GLY A 125 3.15 8.91 3.26
CA GLY A 125 3.51 7.57 3.72
C GLY A 125 4.11 7.52 5.12
N HIS A 126 5.00 8.46 5.47
CA HIS A 126 5.57 8.54 6.84
C HIS A 126 4.51 8.85 7.90
N GLU A 127 3.57 9.74 7.61
CA GLU A 127 2.46 10.05 8.52
C GLU A 127 1.54 8.84 8.70
N LEU A 128 1.28 8.10 7.62
CA LEU A 128 0.50 6.86 7.68
C LEU A 128 1.20 5.81 8.54
N GLU A 129 2.51 5.61 8.34
CA GLU A 129 3.31 4.68 9.15
C GLU A 129 3.27 5.08 10.63
N GLU A 130 3.40 6.36 10.94
CA GLU A 130 3.32 6.87 12.31
C GLU A 130 1.94 6.58 12.94
N LYS A 131 0.85 6.83 12.22
CA LYS A 131 -0.51 6.50 12.68
C LYS A 131 -0.66 5.01 12.99
N ILE A 132 -0.14 4.13 12.11
CA ILE A 132 -0.16 2.68 12.30
C ILE A 132 0.61 2.29 13.57
N MET A 133 1.83 2.81 13.74
CA MET A 133 2.68 2.52 14.90
C MET A 133 2.09 3.05 16.22
N ASN A 134 1.43 4.21 16.19
CA ASN A 134 0.77 4.78 17.35
C ASN A 134 -0.47 3.96 17.74
N ARG A 135 -1.21 3.44 16.76
CA ARG A 135 -2.40 2.62 17.02
C ARG A 135 -2.05 1.22 17.52
N TRP A 136 -0.98 0.63 17.00
CA TRP A 136 -0.48 -0.69 17.40
C TRP A 136 0.99 -0.62 17.86
N PRO A 137 1.26 -0.07 19.07
CA PRO A 137 2.63 0.15 19.57
C PRO A 137 3.49 -1.11 19.67
N GLN A 138 2.85 -2.28 19.76
CA GLN A 138 3.54 -3.59 19.76
C GLN A 138 4.27 -3.87 18.44
N LEU A 139 3.95 -3.20 17.33
CA LEU A 139 4.68 -3.28 16.07
C LEU A 139 6.09 -2.68 16.17
N ASN A 140 6.35 -1.80 17.14
CA ASN A 140 7.69 -1.28 17.40
C ASN A 140 8.73 -2.39 17.70
N SER A 141 8.27 -3.58 18.09
CA SER A 141 9.16 -4.74 18.26
C SER A 141 9.88 -5.13 16.97
N VAL A 142 9.29 -4.86 15.80
CA VAL A 142 9.88 -5.10 14.47
C VAL A 142 11.10 -4.21 14.25
N LYS A 143 11.09 -2.98 14.76
CA LYS A 143 12.18 -2.00 14.63
C LYS A 143 13.32 -2.20 15.64
N ARG A 144 13.20 -3.11 16.62
CA ARG A 144 14.21 -3.27 17.67
C ARG A 144 15.58 -3.65 17.12
N GLY A 145 16.57 -2.80 17.39
CA GLY A 145 17.96 -3.01 17.02
C GLY A 145 18.31 -2.63 15.58
N ARG A 146 17.37 -2.16 14.79
CA ARG A 146 17.57 -1.66 13.43
C ARG A 146 17.41 -0.14 13.41
N LYS A 147 18.33 0.55 12.73
CA LYS A 147 18.34 2.02 12.61
C LYS A 147 17.85 2.53 11.25
N GLU A 148 17.51 1.62 10.33
CA GLU A 148 17.11 1.95 8.98
C GLU A 148 15.67 2.50 8.96
N GLU A 149 15.41 3.48 8.11
CA GLU A 149 14.09 4.15 8.04
C GLU A 149 12.97 3.22 7.57
N ASN A 150 13.28 2.24 6.72
CA ASN A 150 12.27 1.39 6.06
C ASN A 150 12.00 0.04 6.75
N VAL A 151 12.56 -0.19 7.94
CA VAL A 151 12.50 -1.51 8.62
C VAL A 151 11.09 -2.09 8.72
N PHE A 152 10.08 -1.26 8.96
CA PHE A 152 8.70 -1.72 9.06
C PHE A 152 8.12 -2.12 7.70
N LYS A 153 8.37 -1.31 6.68
CA LYS A 153 7.94 -1.57 5.30
C LYS A 153 8.62 -2.81 4.75
N ASP A 154 9.93 -2.94 4.95
CA ASP A 154 10.70 -4.13 4.54
C ASP A 154 10.15 -5.39 5.21
N TYR A 155 9.85 -5.32 6.52
CA TYR A 155 9.25 -6.45 7.24
C TYR A 155 7.89 -6.85 6.66
N LEU A 156 7.07 -5.87 6.27
CA LEU A 156 5.76 -6.09 5.68
C LEU A 156 5.88 -6.71 4.28
N ILE A 157 6.84 -6.25 3.48
CA ILE A 157 7.15 -6.83 2.16
C ILE A 157 7.59 -8.28 2.29
N GLU A 158 8.59 -8.54 3.15
CA GLU A 158 9.19 -9.87 3.31
C GLU A 158 8.24 -10.90 3.90
N ASN A 159 7.36 -10.50 4.80
CA ASN A 159 6.57 -11.42 5.61
C ASN A 159 5.07 -11.47 5.29
N VAL A 160 4.57 -10.53 4.49
CA VAL A 160 3.14 -10.46 4.15
C VAL A 160 2.94 -10.35 2.65
N ILE A 161 3.51 -9.32 2.01
CA ILE A 161 3.29 -9.11 0.57
C ILE A 161 3.85 -10.26 -0.25
N SER A 162 5.02 -10.81 0.14
CA SER A 162 5.60 -11.98 -0.52
C SER A 162 4.75 -13.24 -0.39
N GLU A 163 3.95 -13.37 0.69
CA GLU A 163 3.05 -14.50 0.91
C GLU A 163 1.69 -14.31 0.23
N TYR A 164 1.25 -13.05 0.07
CA TYR A 164 -0.05 -12.67 -0.51
C TYR A 164 0.12 -11.72 -1.73
N PRO A 165 0.94 -12.06 -2.73
CA PRO A 165 1.18 -11.19 -3.88
C PRO A 165 -0.08 -10.95 -4.72
N GLU A 166 -1.08 -11.82 -4.64
CA GLU A 166 -2.36 -11.70 -5.34
C GLU A 166 -3.20 -10.48 -4.89
N PHE A 167 -2.89 -9.90 -3.73
CA PHE A 167 -3.53 -8.68 -3.24
C PHE A 167 -2.79 -7.40 -3.63
N LEU A 168 -1.72 -7.49 -4.44
CA LEU A 168 -1.12 -6.30 -5.04
C LEU A 168 -2.13 -5.58 -5.92
N SER A 169 -2.14 -4.26 -5.83
CA SER A 169 -3.00 -3.42 -6.64
C SER A 169 -2.62 -3.49 -8.12
N VAL A 170 -3.62 -3.61 -8.99
CA VAL A 170 -3.44 -3.73 -10.45
C VAL A 170 -2.76 -2.48 -11.02
N ASP A 171 -3.07 -1.29 -10.52
CA ASP A 171 -2.46 -0.04 -10.99
C ASP A 171 -0.95 0.02 -10.69
N PHE A 172 -0.50 -0.54 -9.57
CA PHE A 172 0.93 -0.71 -9.28
C PHE A 172 1.62 -1.52 -10.38
N VAL A 173 1.11 -2.71 -10.66
CA VAL A 173 1.70 -3.61 -11.65
C VAL A 173 1.64 -3.02 -13.06
N ASN A 174 0.54 -2.35 -13.41
CA ASN A 174 0.36 -1.71 -14.70
C ASN A 174 1.35 -0.55 -14.92
N THR A 175 1.71 0.20 -13.87
CA THR A 175 2.70 1.28 -13.99
C THR A 175 4.07 0.71 -14.38
N PHE A 176 4.51 -0.37 -13.73
CA PHE A 176 5.76 -1.06 -14.11
C PHE A 176 5.67 -1.76 -15.47
N GLY A 177 4.50 -2.23 -15.86
CA GLY A 177 4.25 -2.84 -17.17
C GLY A 177 4.42 -1.89 -18.36
N LYS A 178 4.42 -0.58 -18.12
CA LYS A 178 4.67 0.46 -19.16
C LYS A 178 6.15 0.61 -19.51
N LEU A 179 7.05 0.04 -18.72
CA LEU A 179 8.51 0.08 -18.93
C LEU A 179 8.95 -0.99 -19.95
N LYS A 180 8.48 -0.90 -21.20
CA LYS A 180 8.80 -1.88 -22.25
C LYS A 180 9.64 -1.29 -23.35
#